data_6ba0c542657361cfc04a7cb464998c82
#
_entry.id   6ba0c542657361cfc04a7cb464998c82
#
_cell.length_a   1.000
_cell.length_b   1.000
_cell.length_c   1.000
_cell.angle_alpha   90.00
_cell.angle_beta   90.00
_cell.angle_gamma   90.00
#
_symmetry.space_group_name_H-M   'P 1'
#
loop_
_entity.id
_entity.type
_entity.pdbx_description
1 polymer ?
#
loop_
_entity_poly.entity_id
_entity_poly.type
_entity_poly.pdbx_seq_one_letter_code
_entity_poly.pdbx_strand_id
1 'polypeptide(L)'
;MNPLAPFAARLTWLTAVFVTAFCALVATIGADAQWLAALGHAIVSLGRIPEGVPYAAAPTAGWENVPVLGELVFHGLQAGLGDRGLVLVQVVAVAIALGMTALDMRRGEAADAPSALVLLLVAVASATSLLVVRAQVFSLALFPVLVVLLRAQARAPSWRIWLLVPLLTLWANLHGGVLVGAAVAGVYLIVHRLKHEPLLALSVLVASVAGLFVTPSLLGTGGYYRGVLFSEAAAKGEGLWAPLSASAPFDVVFVLVGLALLWLALSSRPQLWELFALAGLVAMTAHVGRNGVWLAFFVAAPAACGLTGSRPWRLRMPRGVTAIVALALLALVATGLLRAPSAPAAGKPLRLTAARTSGGSPILADDINAEALALDGRTVWIANPLDAFGRRQQRLYLDWISGRRAGDALLTHARAVLVTLGEPVQRRLARSRAWREEGRDARAVLYVRADGTRYRASGWQSPPSTASSSTGS
;
A
#
# COMPACT_ATOMS: atom_id res chain seq x y z
N MET A 1 -29.17 -12.88 20.19
CA MET A 1 -28.19 -13.47 19.24
C MET A 1 -27.03 -14.07 20.01
N ASN A 2 -26.65 -15.32 19.70
CA ASN A 2 -25.49 -15.95 20.35
C ASN A 2 -24.19 -15.24 19.88
N PRO A 3 -23.40 -14.62 20.77
CA PRO A 3 -22.21 -13.89 20.41
C PRO A 3 -21.12 -14.74 19.74
N LEU A 4 -21.17 -16.06 19.92
CA LEU A 4 -20.22 -17.01 19.32
C LEU A 4 -20.69 -17.57 17.95
N ALA A 5 -21.92 -17.27 17.51
CA ALA A 5 -22.43 -17.76 16.23
C ALA A 5 -21.55 -17.41 15.00
N PRO A 6 -20.91 -16.22 14.92
CA PRO A 6 -19.98 -15.91 13.83
C PRO A 6 -18.78 -16.86 13.73
N PHE A 7 -18.31 -17.39 14.84
CA PHE A 7 -17.15 -18.29 14.87
C PHE A 7 -17.48 -19.76 14.61
N ALA A 8 -18.77 -20.11 14.43
CA ALA A 8 -19.17 -21.45 14.00
C ALA A 8 -18.86 -21.77 12.53
N ALA A 9 -18.52 -20.73 11.73
CA ALA A 9 -18.24 -20.82 10.30
C ALA A 9 -16.80 -21.29 10.04
N ARG A 10 -16.56 -22.58 10.00
CA ARG A 10 -15.22 -23.17 9.93
C ARG A 10 -14.52 -22.95 8.59
N LEU A 11 -15.25 -23.17 7.47
CA LEU A 11 -14.68 -23.00 6.13
C LEU A 11 -14.25 -21.56 5.87
N THR A 12 -15.07 -20.58 6.26
CA THR A 12 -14.75 -19.15 6.11
C THR A 12 -13.46 -18.78 6.85
N TRP A 13 -13.33 -19.21 8.12
CA TRP A 13 -12.13 -18.92 8.91
C TRP A 13 -10.90 -19.67 8.41
N LEU A 14 -11.05 -20.92 7.99
CA LEU A 14 -9.95 -21.68 7.37
C LEU A 14 -9.49 -21.04 6.08
N THR A 15 -10.39 -20.49 5.26
CA THR A 15 -10.04 -19.77 4.03
C THR A 15 -9.27 -18.49 4.37
N ALA A 16 -9.69 -17.72 5.39
CA ALA A 16 -8.96 -16.54 5.84
C ALA A 16 -7.54 -16.89 6.28
N VAL A 17 -7.39 -17.93 7.10
CA VAL A 17 -6.08 -18.40 7.56
C VAL A 17 -5.24 -18.96 6.41
N PHE A 18 -5.85 -19.69 5.48
CA PHE A 18 -5.18 -20.22 4.28
C PHE A 18 -4.58 -19.09 3.41
N VAL A 19 -5.37 -18.06 3.09
CA VAL A 19 -4.89 -16.93 2.29
C VAL A 19 -3.80 -16.16 3.05
N THR A 20 -3.93 -16.00 4.38
CA THR A 20 -2.91 -15.39 5.21
C THR A 20 -1.61 -16.20 5.22
N ALA A 21 -1.71 -17.53 5.30
CA ALA A 21 -0.56 -18.43 5.25
C ALA A 21 0.12 -18.38 3.86
N PHE A 22 -0.67 -18.37 2.80
CA PHE A 22 -0.16 -18.20 1.46
C PHE A 22 0.55 -16.86 1.30
N CYS A 23 -0.03 -15.76 1.80
CA CYS A 23 0.63 -14.45 1.83
C CYS A 23 1.97 -14.52 2.56
N ALA A 24 2.02 -15.12 3.76
CA ALA A 24 3.27 -15.25 4.51
C ALA A 24 4.37 -15.99 3.75
N LEU A 25 4.00 -17.00 2.95
CA LEU A 25 4.94 -17.80 2.16
C LEU A 25 5.47 -17.08 0.92
N VAL A 26 4.65 -16.25 0.25
CA VAL A 26 4.98 -15.71 -1.07
C VAL A 26 5.11 -14.19 -1.14
N ALA A 27 4.78 -13.47 -0.06
CA ALA A 27 4.83 -12.02 -0.05
C ALA A 27 6.23 -11.50 -0.43
N THR A 28 6.22 -10.44 -1.23
CA THR A 28 7.41 -9.74 -1.70
C THR A 28 7.40 -8.30 -1.23
N ILE A 29 8.58 -7.73 -1.02
CA ILE A 29 8.71 -6.31 -0.67
C ILE A 29 8.55 -5.53 -1.97
N GLY A 30 7.56 -4.65 -2.02
CA GLY A 30 7.30 -3.78 -3.14
C GLY A 30 7.77 -2.35 -2.90
N ALA A 31 7.41 -1.47 -3.83
CA ALA A 31 7.65 -0.04 -3.72
C ALA A 31 6.98 0.56 -2.48
N ASP A 32 7.55 1.62 -1.94
CA ASP A 32 7.21 2.38 -0.73
C ASP A 32 7.63 1.73 0.60
N ALA A 33 7.77 0.40 0.69
CA ALA A 33 8.00 -0.27 1.97
C ALA A 33 9.36 0.07 2.60
N GLN A 34 10.44 -0.04 1.83
CA GLN A 34 11.79 0.27 2.30
C GLN A 34 11.99 1.78 2.44
N TRP A 35 11.31 2.56 1.61
CA TRP A 35 11.33 4.02 1.70
C TRP A 35 10.70 4.51 3.00
N LEU A 36 9.52 4.02 3.37
CA LEU A 36 8.88 4.35 4.65
C LEU A 36 9.78 4.00 5.84
N ALA A 37 10.44 2.85 5.80
CA ALA A 37 11.40 2.47 6.84
C ALA A 37 12.59 3.46 6.89
N ALA A 38 13.10 3.92 5.75
CA ALA A 38 14.17 4.91 5.68
C ALA A 38 13.72 6.28 6.21
N LEU A 39 12.52 6.75 5.86
CA LEU A 39 11.96 8.01 6.39
C LEU A 39 11.76 7.93 7.90
N GLY A 40 11.19 6.84 8.41
CA GLY A 40 11.05 6.63 9.84
C GLY A 40 12.40 6.58 10.57
N HIS A 41 13.44 5.99 9.96
CA HIS A 41 14.81 6.04 10.47
C HIS A 41 15.33 7.49 10.57
N ALA A 42 15.11 8.31 9.55
CA ALA A 42 15.50 9.71 9.56
C ALA A 42 14.81 10.50 10.68
N ILE A 43 13.51 10.28 10.90
CA ILE A 43 12.75 10.91 11.98
C ILE A 43 13.33 10.55 13.35
N VAL A 44 13.56 9.25 13.59
CA VAL A 44 14.10 8.76 14.87
C VAL A 44 15.52 9.28 15.11
N SER A 45 16.37 9.24 14.09
CA SER A 45 17.79 9.68 14.21
C SER A 45 17.93 11.19 14.40
N LEU A 46 17.04 11.99 13.80
CA LEU A 46 17.04 13.44 13.94
C LEU A 46 16.27 13.95 15.17
N GLY A 47 15.43 13.09 15.78
CA GLY A 47 14.52 13.48 16.86
C GLY A 47 13.44 14.49 16.43
N ARG A 48 13.22 14.67 15.13
CA ARG A 48 12.23 15.57 14.54
C ARG A 48 11.82 15.10 13.15
N ILE A 49 10.68 15.57 12.67
CA ILE A 49 10.25 15.36 11.29
C ILE A 49 11.15 16.25 10.40
N PRO A 50 11.86 15.68 9.42
CA PRO A 50 12.71 16.45 8.53
C PRO A 50 11.87 17.34 7.59
N GLU A 51 12.43 18.50 7.23
CA GLU A 51 11.87 19.33 6.16
C GLU A 51 12.17 18.68 4.79
N GLY A 52 11.15 18.50 3.98
CA GLY A 52 11.28 17.82 2.70
C GLY A 52 11.60 16.33 2.85
N VAL A 53 12.13 15.71 1.81
CA VAL A 53 12.43 14.28 1.74
C VAL A 53 13.93 14.06 2.00
N PRO A 54 14.33 13.47 3.14
CA PRO A 54 15.72 13.06 3.36
C PRO A 54 16.12 12.01 2.30
N TYR A 55 17.40 11.86 2.07
CA TYR A 55 17.97 10.96 1.06
C TYR A 55 17.67 11.34 -0.40
N ALA A 56 16.87 12.38 -0.69
CA ALA A 56 16.65 12.90 -2.03
C ALA A 56 17.49 14.16 -2.27
N ALA A 57 18.21 14.23 -3.40
CA ALA A 57 19.01 15.41 -3.77
C ALA A 57 18.20 16.42 -4.58
N ALA A 58 17.16 15.99 -5.29
CA ALA A 58 16.26 16.91 -5.98
C ALA A 58 15.43 17.71 -4.95
N PRO A 59 15.14 19.00 -5.22
CA PRO A 59 14.45 19.86 -4.27
C PRO A 59 13.07 19.36 -3.89
N THR A 60 12.81 19.26 -2.57
CA THR A 60 11.52 18.86 -1.96
C THR A 60 11.06 19.86 -0.89
N ALA A 61 11.63 21.05 -0.86
CA ALA A 61 11.24 22.08 0.09
C ALA A 61 9.75 22.41 -0.02
N GLY A 62 9.07 22.50 1.13
CA GLY A 62 7.63 22.76 1.20
C GLY A 62 6.75 21.51 1.06
N TRP A 63 7.32 20.31 0.93
CA TRP A 63 6.55 19.08 1.08
C TRP A 63 6.29 18.76 2.56
N GLU A 64 5.04 18.45 2.85
CA GLU A 64 4.58 18.15 4.19
C GLU A 64 4.49 16.62 4.39
N ASN A 65 5.23 16.11 5.38
CA ASN A 65 5.16 14.69 5.72
C ASN A 65 3.95 14.42 6.62
N VAL A 66 2.94 13.73 6.11
CA VAL A 66 1.68 13.44 6.82
C VAL A 66 1.66 12.03 7.43
N PRO A 67 2.02 10.93 6.72
CA PRO A 67 1.86 9.57 7.23
C PRO A 67 3.00 9.13 8.17
N VAL A 68 3.47 10.03 9.04
CA VAL A 68 4.62 9.81 9.95
C VAL A 68 4.48 8.57 10.81
N LEU A 69 3.28 8.27 11.32
CA LEU A 69 3.07 7.07 12.13
C LEU A 69 3.31 5.80 11.31
N GLY A 70 2.91 5.79 10.04
CA GLY A 70 3.18 4.68 9.12
C GLY A 70 4.68 4.45 8.93
N GLU A 71 5.45 5.52 8.76
CA GLU A 71 6.91 5.48 8.62
C GLU A 71 7.59 4.95 9.89
N LEU A 72 7.16 5.40 11.06
CA LEU A 72 7.69 4.93 12.35
C LEU A 72 7.39 3.44 12.57
N VAL A 73 6.20 2.95 12.19
CA VAL A 73 5.85 1.53 12.28
C VAL A 73 6.75 0.70 11.35
N PHE A 74 6.92 1.12 10.09
CA PHE A 74 7.80 0.43 9.14
C PHE A 74 9.25 0.42 9.61
N HIS A 75 9.75 1.57 10.11
CA HIS A 75 11.09 1.66 10.67
C HIS A 75 11.29 0.74 11.87
N GLY A 76 10.39 0.79 12.86
CA GLY A 76 10.52 -0.01 14.08
C GLY A 76 10.57 -1.51 13.79
N LEU A 77 9.72 -1.98 12.88
CA LEU A 77 9.69 -3.39 12.49
C LEU A 77 10.89 -3.79 11.63
N GLN A 78 11.32 -2.91 10.71
CA GLN A 78 12.49 -3.15 9.89
C GLN A 78 13.78 -3.13 10.73
N ALA A 79 13.91 -2.21 11.69
CA ALA A 79 15.06 -2.15 12.59
C ALA A 79 15.15 -3.37 13.52
N GLY A 80 14.00 -3.88 14.01
CA GLY A 80 13.97 -5.03 14.92
C GLY A 80 14.07 -6.38 14.22
N LEU A 81 13.49 -6.55 13.04
CA LEU A 81 13.31 -7.83 12.36
C LEU A 81 13.85 -7.84 10.91
N GLY A 82 14.44 -6.74 10.46
CA GLY A 82 14.84 -6.57 9.06
C GLY A 82 13.65 -6.64 8.12
N ASP A 83 13.89 -7.10 6.91
CA ASP A 83 12.86 -7.23 5.87
C ASP A 83 11.71 -8.19 6.27
N ARG A 84 11.94 -9.11 7.22
CA ARG A 84 10.89 -9.95 7.80
C ARG A 84 9.84 -9.12 8.55
N GLY A 85 10.26 -8.03 9.20
CA GLY A 85 9.36 -7.09 9.86
C GLY A 85 8.38 -6.42 8.88
N LEU A 86 8.85 -6.10 7.68
CA LEU A 86 8.01 -5.54 6.62
C LEU A 86 6.97 -6.56 6.14
N VAL A 87 7.36 -7.85 5.98
CA VAL A 87 6.41 -8.92 5.64
C VAL A 87 5.44 -9.19 6.78
N LEU A 88 5.87 -9.09 8.04
CA LEU A 88 4.99 -9.27 9.20
C LEU A 88 3.84 -8.24 9.20
N VAL A 89 4.11 -6.96 8.89
CA VAL A 89 3.06 -5.93 8.73
C VAL A 89 2.03 -6.36 7.69
N GLN A 90 2.48 -6.85 6.54
CA GLN A 90 1.59 -7.32 5.47
C GLN A 90 0.73 -8.49 5.93
N VAL A 91 1.33 -9.50 6.55
CA VAL A 91 0.62 -10.70 7.03
C VAL A 91 -0.44 -10.33 8.08
N VAL A 92 -0.09 -9.46 9.03
CA VAL A 92 -1.04 -8.97 10.04
C VAL A 92 -2.18 -8.19 9.39
N ALA A 93 -1.89 -7.30 8.45
CA ALA A 93 -2.91 -6.53 7.76
C ALA A 93 -3.85 -7.42 6.94
N VAL A 94 -3.31 -8.42 6.24
CA VAL A 94 -4.10 -9.41 5.49
C VAL A 94 -4.99 -10.22 6.44
N ALA A 95 -4.44 -10.67 7.58
CA ALA A 95 -5.22 -11.38 8.60
C ALA A 95 -6.39 -10.54 9.14
N ILE A 96 -6.13 -9.25 9.44
CA ILE A 96 -7.17 -8.32 9.87
C ILE A 96 -8.21 -8.12 8.77
N ALA A 97 -7.78 -7.85 7.53
CA ALA A 97 -8.67 -7.59 6.41
C ALA A 97 -9.61 -8.77 6.13
N LEU A 98 -9.05 -9.97 6.01
CA LEU A 98 -9.84 -11.18 5.76
C LEU A 98 -10.68 -11.57 6.97
N GLY A 99 -10.16 -11.43 8.18
CA GLY A 99 -10.88 -11.70 9.43
C GLY A 99 -12.08 -10.78 9.61
N MET A 100 -11.91 -9.48 9.37
CA MET A 100 -13.02 -8.51 9.46
C MET A 100 -14.05 -8.74 8.35
N THR A 101 -13.62 -9.09 7.15
CA THR A 101 -14.51 -9.43 6.04
C THR A 101 -15.31 -10.71 6.34
N ALA A 102 -14.65 -11.73 6.87
CA ALA A 102 -15.32 -12.97 7.30
C ALA A 102 -16.34 -12.68 8.41
N LEU A 103 -16.01 -11.83 9.36
CA LEU A 103 -16.92 -11.39 10.43
C LEU A 103 -18.14 -10.66 9.85
N ASP A 104 -17.95 -9.78 8.87
CA ASP A 104 -19.05 -9.04 8.23
C ASP A 104 -20.00 -9.97 7.48
N MET A 105 -19.46 -10.92 6.68
CA MET A 105 -20.26 -11.97 6.01
C MET A 105 -21.10 -12.75 7.01
N ARG A 106 -20.51 -13.13 8.15
CA ARG A 106 -21.22 -13.91 9.18
C ARG A 106 -22.26 -13.09 9.92
N ARG A 107 -22.02 -11.80 10.16
CA ARG A 107 -23.02 -10.89 10.73
C ARG A 107 -24.15 -10.56 9.76
N GLY A 108 -23.92 -10.68 8.46
CA GLY A 108 -24.91 -10.63 7.40
C GLY A 108 -25.67 -11.96 7.18
N GLU A 109 -25.41 -12.98 8.03
CA GLU A 109 -26.06 -14.31 7.97
C GLU A 109 -25.73 -15.11 6.71
N ALA A 110 -24.64 -14.78 6.01
CA ALA A 110 -24.16 -15.56 4.90
C ALA A 110 -23.76 -16.99 5.35
N ALA A 111 -24.08 -18.00 4.54
CA ALA A 111 -23.71 -19.39 4.81
C ALA A 111 -22.19 -19.61 4.74
N ASP A 112 -21.68 -20.65 5.42
CA ASP A 112 -20.24 -20.87 5.57
C ASP A 112 -19.52 -21.13 4.23
N ALA A 113 -20.04 -22.02 3.38
CA ALA A 113 -19.43 -22.35 2.10
C ALA A 113 -19.48 -21.18 1.09
N PRO A 114 -20.61 -20.46 0.89
CA PRO A 114 -20.64 -19.21 0.13
C PRO A 114 -19.63 -18.17 0.61
N SER A 115 -19.54 -17.96 1.92
CA SER A 115 -18.59 -17.00 2.51
C SER A 115 -17.15 -17.40 2.21
N ALA A 116 -16.80 -18.68 2.35
CA ALA A 116 -15.48 -19.19 2.03
C ALA A 116 -15.12 -18.99 0.55
N LEU A 117 -16.05 -19.31 -0.37
CA LEU A 117 -15.86 -19.13 -1.80
C LEU A 117 -15.70 -17.65 -2.17
N VAL A 118 -16.57 -16.78 -1.67
CA VAL A 118 -16.49 -15.34 -1.94
C VAL A 118 -15.18 -14.75 -1.37
N LEU A 119 -14.76 -15.18 -0.18
CA LEU A 119 -13.50 -14.72 0.42
C LEU A 119 -12.28 -15.14 -0.43
N LEU A 120 -12.31 -16.35 -1.02
CA LEU A 120 -11.29 -16.81 -1.95
C LEU A 120 -11.29 -15.96 -3.24
N LEU A 121 -12.46 -15.67 -3.81
CA LEU A 121 -12.58 -14.80 -4.99
C LEU A 121 -12.09 -13.38 -4.71
N VAL A 122 -12.40 -12.81 -3.55
CA VAL A 122 -11.87 -11.54 -3.10
C VAL A 122 -10.34 -11.58 -2.99
N ALA A 123 -9.79 -12.66 -2.45
CA ALA A 123 -8.33 -12.84 -2.37
C ALA A 123 -7.67 -12.90 -3.76
N VAL A 124 -8.28 -13.60 -4.71
CA VAL A 124 -7.80 -13.67 -6.11
C VAL A 124 -7.87 -12.29 -6.77
N ALA A 125 -9.01 -11.59 -6.65
CA ALA A 125 -9.17 -10.24 -7.21
C ALA A 125 -8.20 -9.22 -6.59
N SER A 126 -7.82 -9.42 -5.32
CA SER A 126 -6.95 -8.51 -4.57
C SER A 126 -5.49 -9.00 -4.50
N ALA A 127 -5.11 -10.02 -5.26
CA ALA A 127 -3.83 -10.73 -5.10
C ALA A 127 -2.61 -9.79 -5.08
N THR A 128 -2.54 -8.80 -5.98
CA THR A 128 -1.45 -7.83 -6.02
C THR A 128 -1.33 -7.00 -4.74
N SER A 129 -2.46 -6.61 -4.14
CA SER A 129 -2.50 -5.85 -2.89
C SER A 129 -2.24 -6.72 -1.66
N LEU A 130 -2.57 -8.02 -1.71
CA LEU A 130 -2.35 -8.96 -0.61
C LEU A 130 -0.91 -9.49 -0.56
N LEU A 131 -0.24 -9.62 -1.71
CA LEU A 131 1.05 -10.29 -1.83
C LEU A 131 2.25 -9.36 -1.91
N VAL A 132 2.03 -8.06 -2.06
CA VAL A 132 3.11 -7.06 -2.18
C VAL A 132 3.05 -6.08 -1.02
N VAL A 133 4.12 -6.04 -0.23
CA VAL A 133 4.25 -5.12 0.90
C VAL A 133 4.41 -3.69 0.40
N ARG A 134 3.51 -2.80 0.78
CA ARG A 134 3.49 -1.37 0.39
C ARG A 134 2.91 -0.51 1.50
N ALA A 135 3.03 0.81 1.41
CA ALA A 135 2.35 1.76 2.30
C ALA A 135 0.84 1.50 2.46
N GLN A 136 0.20 0.98 1.40
CA GLN A 136 -1.22 0.64 1.36
C GLN A 136 -1.65 -0.40 2.41
N VAL A 137 -0.73 -1.12 3.05
CA VAL A 137 -1.00 -2.18 4.03
C VAL A 137 -1.89 -1.71 5.18
N PHE A 138 -1.71 -0.47 5.65
CA PHE A 138 -2.54 0.08 6.72
C PHE A 138 -4.00 0.27 6.27
N SER A 139 -4.19 0.77 5.06
CA SER A 139 -5.52 0.90 4.48
C SER A 139 -6.18 -0.47 4.25
N LEU A 140 -5.40 -1.48 3.86
CA LEU A 140 -5.87 -2.84 3.69
C LEU A 140 -6.48 -3.40 5.00
N ALA A 141 -5.86 -3.10 6.14
CA ALA A 141 -6.38 -3.49 7.46
C ALA A 141 -7.60 -2.65 7.88
N LEU A 142 -7.54 -1.33 7.72
CA LEU A 142 -8.52 -0.41 8.31
C LEU A 142 -9.80 -0.27 7.49
N PHE A 143 -9.76 -0.46 6.17
CA PHE A 143 -10.96 -0.36 5.32
C PHE A 143 -12.02 -1.41 5.66
N PRO A 144 -11.74 -2.71 5.80
CA PRO A 144 -12.73 -3.68 6.25
C PRO A 144 -13.24 -3.42 7.67
N VAL A 145 -12.40 -2.91 8.57
CA VAL A 145 -12.83 -2.48 9.93
C VAL A 145 -13.89 -1.37 9.82
N LEU A 146 -13.64 -0.36 8.98
CA LEU A 146 -14.60 0.70 8.70
C LEU A 146 -15.92 0.14 8.18
N VAL A 147 -15.87 -0.72 7.16
CA VAL A 147 -17.07 -1.30 6.52
C VAL A 147 -17.91 -2.09 7.54
N VAL A 148 -17.25 -2.91 8.38
CA VAL A 148 -17.92 -3.66 9.47
C VAL A 148 -18.59 -2.71 10.45
N LEU A 149 -17.93 -1.61 10.82
CA LEU A 149 -18.49 -0.59 11.73
C LEU A 149 -19.74 0.04 11.10
N LEU A 150 -19.67 0.51 9.85
CA LEU A 150 -20.79 1.16 9.17
C LEU A 150 -21.99 0.22 9.03
N ARG A 151 -21.78 -1.02 8.60
CA ARG A 151 -22.83 -2.02 8.48
C ARG A 151 -23.44 -2.40 9.84
N ALA A 152 -22.61 -2.48 10.89
CA ALA A 152 -23.12 -2.69 12.24
C ALA A 152 -24.01 -1.53 12.69
N GLN A 153 -23.62 -0.28 12.39
CA GLN A 153 -24.41 0.91 12.68
C GLN A 153 -25.69 1.02 11.82
N ALA A 154 -25.66 0.49 10.59
CA ALA A 154 -26.87 0.43 9.74
C ALA A 154 -27.90 -0.58 10.27
N ARG A 155 -27.43 -1.70 10.87
CA ARG A 155 -28.31 -2.72 11.48
C ARG A 155 -28.82 -2.34 12.87
N ALA A 156 -27.94 -1.77 13.70
CA ALA A 156 -28.23 -1.40 15.08
C ALA A 156 -27.54 -0.06 15.42
N PRO A 157 -28.22 1.06 15.17
CA PRO A 157 -27.70 2.40 15.46
C PRO A 157 -27.33 2.56 16.93
N SER A 158 -26.17 3.17 17.19
CA SER A 158 -25.66 3.38 18.55
C SER A 158 -24.64 4.52 18.59
N TRP A 159 -24.27 4.96 19.80
CA TRP A 159 -23.20 5.94 20.01
C TRP A 159 -21.82 5.50 19.44
N ARG A 160 -21.63 4.21 19.19
CA ARG A 160 -20.39 3.66 18.60
C ARG A 160 -20.07 4.23 17.21
N ILE A 161 -21.00 4.95 16.58
CA ILE A 161 -20.72 5.71 15.36
C ILE A 161 -19.57 6.71 15.53
N TRP A 162 -19.36 7.23 16.74
CA TRP A 162 -18.23 8.09 17.07
C TRP A 162 -16.86 7.43 16.92
N LEU A 163 -16.80 6.09 16.84
CA LEU A 163 -15.55 5.36 16.55
C LEU A 163 -15.01 5.67 15.14
N LEU A 164 -15.83 6.26 14.26
CA LEU A 164 -15.34 6.77 12.97
C LEU A 164 -14.25 7.82 13.14
N VAL A 165 -14.39 8.71 14.13
CA VAL A 165 -13.44 9.81 14.36
C VAL A 165 -12.04 9.27 14.67
N PRO A 166 -11.80 8.50 15.75
CA PRO A 166 -10.48 7.98 16.04
C PRO A 166 -9.96 7.01 14.95
N LEU A 167 -10.84 6.26 14.29
CA LEU A 167 -10.46 5.35 13.21
C LEU A 167 -9.87 6.12 12.01
N LEU A 168 -10.57 7.17 11.55
CA LEU A 168 -10.12 7.97 10.42
C LEU A 168 -8.91 8.83 10.79
N THR A 169 -8.84 9.36 12.01
CA THR A 169 -7.66 10.08 12.53
C THR A 169 -6.42 9.18 12.55
N LEU A 170 -6.52 7.97 13.10
CA LEU A 170 -5.43 7.01 13.09
C LEU A 170 -5.00 6.69 11.66
N TRP A 171 -5.96 6.45 10.79
CA TRP A 171 -5.68 6.11 9.39
C TRP A 171 -5.01 7.25 8.63
N ALA A 172 -5.40 8.51 8.85
CA ALA A 172 -4.76 9.68 8.25
C ALA A 172 -3.26 9.77 8.57
N ASN A 173 -2.87 9.39 9.79
CA ASN A 173 -1.47 9.35 10.24
C ASN A 173 -0.68 8.11 9.74
N LEU A 174 -1.38 7.11 9.19
CA LEU A 174 -0.77 5.87 8.70
C LEU A 174 -0.64 5.84 7.18
N HIS A 175 -1.66 6.32 6.42
CA HIS A 175 -1.65 6.23 4.96
C HIS A 175 -2.72 7.13 4.30
N GLY A 176 -2.35 7.80 3.21
CA GLY A 176 -3.23 8.70 2.45
C GLY A 176 -4.50 8.05 1.87
N GLY A 177 -4.57 6.72 1.79
CA GLY A 177 -5.78 5.97 1.40
C GLY A 177 -6.98 6.15 2.32
N VAL A 178 -6.83 6.85 3.45
CA VAL A 178 -7.92 7.26 4.35
C VAL A 178 -9.04 8.02 3.61
N LEU A 179 -8.73 8.72 2.53
CA LEU A 179 -9.73 9.46 1.74
C LEU A 179 -10.82 8.54 1.17
N VAL A 180 -10.48 7.30 0.80
CA VAL A 180 -11.47 6.30 0.37
C VAL A 180 -12.39 5.92 1.52
N GLY A 181 -11.83 5.67 2.69
CA GLY A 181 -12.60 5.38 3.90
C GLY A 181 -13.51 6.54 4.31
N ALA A 182 -12.97 7.76 4.29
CA ALA A 182 -13.73 8.98 4.61
C ALA A 182 -14.88 9.20 3.62
N ALA A 183 -14.68 8.95 2.32
CA ALA A 183 -15.73 9.04 1.32
C ALA A 183 -16.86 8.03 1.58
N VAL A 184 -16.51 6.76 1.85
CA VAL A 184 -17.52 5.72 2.17
C VAL A 184 -18.26 6.04 3.48
N ALA A 185 -17.58 6.52 4.52
CA ALA A 185 -18.19 6.96 5.77
C ALA A 185 -19.10 8.16 5.55
N GLY A 186 -18.67 9.15 4.74
CA GLY A 186 -19.46 10.30 4.37
C GLY A 186 -20.76 9.92 3.65
N VAL A 187 -20.68 8.99 2.68
CA VAL A 187 -21.88 8.47 1.99
C VAL A 187 -22.84 7.83 2.99
N TYR A 188 -22.35 6.99 3.92
CA TYR A 188 -23.19 6.40 4.97
C TYR A 188 -23.86 7.47 5.84
N LEU A 189 -23.08 8.43 6.35
CA LEU A 189 -23.58 9.48 7.23
C LEU A 189 -24.64 10.33 6.53
N ILE A 190 -24.42 10.73 5.28
CA ILE A 190 -25.32 11.61 4.52
C ILE A 190 -26.55 10.86 4.02
N VAL A 191 -26.37 9.69 3.40
CA VAL A 191 -27.48 8.99 2.72
C VAL A 191 -28.35 8.20 3.70
N HIS A 192 -27.74 7.66 4.77
CA HIS A 192 -28.43 6.79 5.73
C HIS A 192 -28.69 7.49 7.07
N ARG A 193 -27.64 7.95 7.76
CA ARG A 193 -27.75 8.42 9.15
C ARG A 193 -28.44 9.78 9.29
N LEU A 194 -28.17 10.70 8.36
CA LEU A 194 -28.72 12.06 8.39
C LEU A 194 -30.25 12.08 8.39
N LYS A 195 -30.93 11.09 7.78
CA LYS A 195 -32.39 10.98 7.74
C LYS A 195 -32.99 10.65 9.10
N HIS A 196 -32.26 10.00 9.99
CA HIS A 196 -32.79 9.52 11.28
C HIS A 196 -32.31 10.37 12.46
N GLU A 197 -31.02 10.79 12.43
CA GLU A 197 -30.39 11.56 13.50
C GLU A 197 -29.49 12.66 12.91
N PRO A 198 -30.06 13.75 12.40
CA PRO A 198 -29.34 14.74 11.61
C PRO A 198 -28.21 15.42 12.38
N LEU A 199 -28.44 15.82 13.63
CA LEU A 199 -27.42 16.48 14.45
C LEU A 199 -26.25 15.55 14.75
N LEU A 200 -26.52 14.29 15.11
CA LEU A 200 -25.47 13.29 15.35
C LEU A 200 -24.67 12.99 14.08
N ALA A 201 -25.36 12.79 12.95
CA ALA A 201 -24.70 12.50 11.67
C ALA A 201 -23.79 13.64 11.25
N LEU A 202 -24.28 14.90 11.34
CA LEU A 202 -23.48 16.07 11.01
C LEU A 202 -22.30 16.26 11.97
N SER A 203 -22.52 16.09 13.28
CA SER A 203 -21.45 16.20 14.28
C SER A 203 -20.34 15.17 14.05
N VAL A 204 -20.70 13.90 13.77
CA VAL A 204 -19.73 12.84 13.48
C VAL A 204 -19.02 13.12 12.15
N LEU A 205 -19.73 13.61 11.13
CA LEU A 205 -19.15 13.96 9.84
C LEU A 205 -18.10 15.08 10.00
N VAL A 206 -18.48 16.18 10.65
CA VAL A 206 -17.57 17.31 10.90
C VAL A 206 -16.36 16.89 11.73
N ALA A 207 -16.58 16.13 12.81
CA ALA A 207 -15.49 15.62 13.64
C ALA A 207 -14.58 14.65 12.88
N SER A 208 -15.16 13.80 12.02
CA SER A 208 -14.37 12.88 11.17
C SER A 208 -13.51 13.64 10.15
N VAL A 209 -14.07 14.66 9.50
CA VAL A 209 -13.31 15.53 8.58
C VAL A 209 -12.21 16.28 9.33
N ALA A 210 -12.52 16.87 10.50
CA ALA A 210 -11.51 17.51 11.34
C ALA A 210 -10.41 16.55 11.76
N GLY A 211 -10.77 15.29 12.07
CA GLY A 211 -9.84 14.21 12.42
C GLY A 211 -8.81 13.91 11.33
N LEU A 212 -9.14 14.12 10.05
CA LEU A 212 -8.19 13.96 8.94
C LEU A 212 -7.04 14.96 8.99
N PHE A 213 -7.20 16.09 9.68
CA PHE A 213 -6.20 17.14 9.86
C PHE A 213 -5.45 17.02 11.19
N VAL A 214 -5.79 16.06 12.04
CA VAL A 214 -5.04 15.76 13.27
C VAL A 214 -3.82 14.90 12.91
N THR A 215 -2.88 15.54 12.22
CA THR A 215 -1.61 14.99 11.75
C THR A 215 -0.48 15.95 12.14
N PRO A 216 0.79 15.57 12.06
CA PRO A 216 1.89 16.47 12.32
C PRO A 216 1.89 17.74 11.48
N SER A 217 1.35 17.68 10.25
CA SER A 217 1.29 18.84 9.33
C SER A 217 0.02 19.69 9.50
N LEU A 218 -0.92 19.32 10.36
CA LEU A 218 -2.16 20.05 10.62
C LEU A 218 -2.84 20.54 9.30
N LEU A 219 -2.95 21.86 9.12
CA LEU A 219 -3.56 22.44 7.92
C LEU A 219 -2.79 22.13 6.63
N GLY A 220 -1.49 21.86 6.68
CA GLY A 220 -0.66 21.39 5.56
C GLY A 220 -1.11 20.06 4.98
N THR A 221 -1.83 19.24 5.75
CA THR A 221 -2.43 17.96 5.32
C THR A 221 -3.29 18.11 4.06
N GLY A 222 -3.97 19.24 3.88
CA GLY A 222 -4.74 19.52 2.66
C GLY A 222 -3.86 19.62 1.42
N GLY A 223 -2.65 20.16 1.55
CA GLY A 223 -1.63 20.21 0.49
C GLY A 223 -1.15 18.82 0.10
N TYR A 224 -0.85 17.97 1.09
CA TYR A 224 -0.48 16.58 0.89
C TYR A 224 -1.55 15.80 0.11
N TYR A 225 -2.82 15.84 0.53
CA TYR A 225 -3.89 15.13 -0.18
C TYR A 225 -4.05 15.62 -1.62
N ARG A 226 -3.91 16.94 -1.85
CA ARG A 226 -3.91 17.48 -3.22
C ARG A 226 -2.73 16.96 -4.05
N GLY A 227 -1.53 16.92 -3.46
CA GLY A 227 -0.33 16.35 -4.11
C GLY A 227 -0.54 14.91 -4.55
N VAL A 228 -1.05 14.06 -3.65
CA VAL A 228 -1.33 12.65 -3.93
C VAL A 228 -2.39 12.47 -5.02
N LEU A 229 -3.50 13.20 -4.95
CA LEU A 229 -4.61 13.04 -5.90
C LEU A 229 -4.33 13.61 -7.29
N PHE A 230 -3.52 14.68 -7.37
CA PHE A 230 -3.23 15.40 -8.62
C PHE A 230 -1.75 15.34 -9.02
N SER A 231 -1.05 14.25 -8.68
CA SER A 231 0.34 14.02 -9.09
C SER A 231 0.46 13.81 -10.62
N GLU A 232 1.66 14.00 -11.17
CA GLU A 232 1.93 13.73 -12.58
C GLU A 232 1.75 12.23 -12.91
N ALA A 233 2.02 11.33 -11.97
CA ALA A 233 1.78 9.90 -12.13
C ALA A 233 0.28 9.60 -12.28
N ALA A 234 -0.56 10.24 -11.44
CA ALA A 234 -2.02 10.14 -11.56
C ALA A 234 -2.53 10.72 -12.88
N ALA A 235 -1.99 11.88 -13.30
CA ALA A 235 -2.37 12.54 -14.55
C ALA A 235 -2.00 11.73 -15.79
N LYS A 236 -0.86 11.01 -15.77
CA LYS A 236 -0.41 10.16 -16.88
C LYS A 236 -1.08 8.79 -16.90
N GLY A 237 -1.68 8.34 -15.80
CA GLY A 237 -2.22 7.00 -15.66
C GLY A 237 -1.14 5.93 -15.84
N GLU A 238 0.06 6.15 -15.31
CA GLU A 238 1.20 5.22 -15.46
C GLU A 238 1.50 4.50 -14.13
N GLY A 239 2.11 3.32 -14.23
CA GLY A 239 2.49 2.50 -13.08
C GLY A 239 1.29 2.14 -12.21
N LEU A 240 1.35 2.49 -10.92
CA LEU A 240 0.28 2.22 -9.95
C LEU A 240 -1.01 3.04 -10.19
N TRP A 241 -0.97 4.04 -11.06
CA TRP A 241 -2.12 4.88 -11.41
C TRP A 241 -2.75 4.46 -12.75
N ALA A 242 -2.28 3.37 -13.35
CA ALA A 242 -2.82 2.88 -14.61
C ALA A 242 -4.28 2.44 -14.47
N PRO A 243 -5.13 2.73 -15.46
CA PRO A 243 -6.44 2.13 -15.57
C PRO A 243 -6.33 0.63 -15.83
N LEU A 244 -7.44 -0.10 -15.64
CA LEU A 244 -7.50 -1.52 -15.98
C LEU A 244 -7.25 -1.74 -17.48
N SER A 245 -6.46 -2.76 -17.81
CA SER A 245 -6.06 -3.08 -19.16
C SER A 245 -6.47 -4.50 -19.57
N ALA A 246 -7.11 -4.63 -20.72
CA ALA A 246 -7.44 -5.93 -21.29
C ALA A 246 -6.20 -6.73 -21.73
N SER A 247 -5.04 -6.09 -21.87
CA SER A 247 -3.78 -6.77 -22.19
C SER A 247 -3.07 -7.35 -20.96
N ALA A 248 -3.49 -6.96 -19.75
CA ALA A 248 -2.92 -7.45 -18.49
C ALA A 248 -3.78 -8.63 -17.95
N PRO A 249 -3.25 -9.87 -17.89
CA PRO A 249 -4.03 -11.03 -17.45
C PRO A 249 -4.64 -10.87 -16.05
N PHE A 250 -3.92 -10.25 -15.13
CA PHE A 250 -4.43 -9.99 -13.78
C PHE A 250 -5.62 -9.02 -13.78
N ASP A 251 -5.62 -8.00 -14.64
CA ASP A 251 -6.72 -7.06 -14.75
C ASP A 251 -7.95 -7.74 -15.34
N VAL A 252 -7.77 -8.62 -16.32
CA VAL A 252 -8.86 -9.43 -16.89
C VAL A 252 -9.49 -10.32 -15.82
N VAL A 253 -8.67 -11.05 -15.05
CA VAL A 253 -9.16 -11.87 -13.94
C VAL A 253 -9.88 -11.02 -12.90
N PHE A 254 -9.31 -9.87 -12.54
CA PHE A 254 -9.95 -8.93 -11.62
C PHE A 254 -11.32 -8.48 -12.12
N VAL A 255 -11.43 -8.07 -13.41
CA VAL A 255 -12.70 -7.62 -14.00
C VAL A 255 -13.74 -8.74 -13.99
N LEU A 256 -13.38 -9.96 -14.41
CA LEU A 256 -14.31 -11.08 -14.43
C LEU A 256 -14.81 -11.46 -13.04
N VAL A 257 -13.90 -11.57 -12.07
CA VAL A 257 -14.24 -11.87 -10.68
C VAL A 257 -15.02 -10.70 -10.06
N GLY A 258 -14.60 -9.47 -10.32
CA GLY A 258 -15.26 -8.26 -9.83
C GLY A 258 -16.70 -8.14 -10.32
N LEU A 259 -16.95 -8.39 -11.60
CA LEU A 259 -18.31 -8.40 -12.17
C LEU A 259 -19.18 -9.50 -11.56
N ALA A 260 -18.62 -10.70 -11.34
CA ALA A 260 -19.35 -11.78 -10.68
C ALA A 260 -19.71 -11.43 -9.24
N LEU A 261 -18.75 -10.88 -8.46
CA LEU A 261 -18.99 -10.43 -7.09
C LEU A 261 -20.00 -9.28 -7.04
N LEU A 262 -19.91 -8.34 -7.97
CA LEU A 262 -20.85 -7.21 -8.09
C LEU A 262 -22.28 -7.69 -8.37
N TRP A 263 -22.43 -8.61 -9.32
CA TRP A 263 -23.73 -9.22 -9.64
C TRP A 263 -24.33 -9.94 -8.43
N LEU A 264 -23.53 -10.75 -7.71
CA LEU A 264 -23.95 -11.41 -6.49
C LEU A 264 -24.31 -10.40 -5.39
N ALA A 265 -23.53 -9.33 -5.23
CA ALA A 265 -23.81 -8.29 -4.25
C ALA A 265 -25.12 -7.57 -4.53
N LEU A 266 -25.40 -7.23 -5.78
CA LEU A 266 -26.67 -6.58 -6.19
C LEU A 266 -27.88 -7.50 -5.98
N SER A 267 -27.73 -8.83 -6.14
CA SER A 267 -28.79 -9.79 -5.91
C SER A 267 -29.22 -9.88 -4.43
N SER A 268 -28.36 -9.49 -3.49
CA SER A 268 -28.68 -9.41 -2.06
C SER A 268 -29.51 -8.18 -1.66
N ARG A 269 -29.81 -7.28 -2.62
CA ARG A 269 -30.56 -6.03 -2.42
C ARG A 269 -29.90 -5.13 -1.35
N PRO A 270 -28.68 -4.62 -1.60
CA PRO A 270 -27.98 -3.76 -0.67
C PRO A 270 -28.78 -2.47 -0.37
N GLN A 271 -28.50 -1.86 0.78
CA GLN A 271 -29.13 -0.61 1.19
C GLN A 271 -28.71 0.54 0.28
N LEU A 272 -29.52 1.61 0.25
CA LEU A 272 -29.28 2.76 -0.64
C LEU A 272 -27.88 3.37 -0.48
N TRP A 273 -27.39 3.53 0.76
CA TRP A 273 -26.04 4.05 1.00
C TRP A 273 -24.94 3.11 0.48
N GLU A 274 -25.17 1.79 0.54
CA GLU A 274 -24.24 0.82 -0.03
C GLU A 274 -24.20 0.91 -1.56
N LEU A 275 -25.35 1.18 -2.21
CA LEU A 275 -25.40 1.39 -3.66
C LEU A 275 -24.62 2.65 -4.08
N PHE A 276 -24.75 3.77 -3.34
CA PHE A 276 -23.95 4.98 -3.62
C PHE A 276 -22.47 4.76 -3.37
N ALA A 277 -22.10 4.13 -2.27
CA ALA A 277 -20.70 3.78 -1.98
C ALA A 277 -20.13 2.84 -3.07
N LEU A 278 -20.90 1.85 -3.48
CA LEU A 278 -20.56 0.90 -4.53
C LEU A 278 -20.33 1.60 -5.87
N ALA A 279 -21.24 2.50 -6.27
CA ALA A 279 -21.09 3.28 -7.50
C ALA A 279 -19.79 4.13 -7.48
N GLY A 280 -19.48 4.77 -6.34
CA GLY A 280 -18.24 5.51 -6.16
C GLY A 280 -17.00 4.61 -6.27
N LEU A 281 -17.01 3.45 -5.63
CA LEU A 281 -15.89 2.49 -5.69
C LEU A 281 -15.71 1.89 -7.08
N VAL A 282 -16.78 1.62 -7.82
CA VAL A 282 -16.73 1.19 -9.22
C VAL A 282 -16.09 2.27 -10.10
N ALA A 283 -16.54 3.53 -9.96
CA ALA A 283 -15.98 4.65 -10.70
C ALA A 283 -14.49 4.86 -10.39
N MET A 284 -14.09 4.78 -9.12
CA MET A 284 -12.67 4.87 -8.70
C MET A 284 -11.84 3.72 -9.27
N THR A 285 -12.39 2.51 -9.31
CA THR A 285 -11.71 1.32 -9.87
C THR A 285 -11.55 1.43 -11.38
N ALA A 286 -12.58 1.90 -12.08
CA ALA A 286 -12.51 2.13 -13.52
C ALA A 286 -11.47 3.20 -13.90
N HIS A 287 -11.31 4.23 -13.06
CA HIS A 287 -10.32 5.29 -13.26
C HIS A 287 -8.90 4.80 -12.96
N VAL A 288 -8.70 4.06 -11.84
CA VAL A 288 -7.39 3.56 -11.41
C VAL A 288 -7.54 2.13 -10.87
N GLY A 289 -6.99 1.15 -11.59
CA GLY A 289 -7.17 -0.28 -11.33
C GLY A 289 -6.83 -0.73 -9.91
N ARG A 290 -5.80 -0.14 -9.28
CA ARG A 290 -5.40 -0.46 -7.90
C ARG A 290 -6.50 -0.21 -6.85
N ASN A 291 -7.49 0.64 -7.15
CA ASN A 291 -8.62 0.88 -6.24
C ASN A 291 -9.60 -0.30 -6.18
N GLY A 292 -9.45 -1.27 -7.08
CA GLY A 292 -10.28 -2.47 -7.12
C GLY A 292 -10.27 -3.30 -5.84
N VAL A 293 -9.20 -3.23 -5.05
CA VAL A 293 -9.13 -3.89 -3.75
C VAL A 293 -10.23 -3.39 -2.79
N TRP A 294 -10.53 -2.10 -2.78
CA TRP A 294 -11.59 -1.52 -1.94
C TRP A 294 -12.96 -2.00 -2.39
N LEU A 295 -13.19 -2.04 -3.71
CA LEU A 295 -14.40 -2.59 -4.30
C LEU A 295 -14.57 -4.07 -3.91
N ALA A 296 -13.53 -4.90 -4.06
CA ALA A 296 -13.58 -6.32 -3.75
C ALA A 296 -13.94 -6.59 -2.27
N PHE A 297 -13.31 -5.87 -1.33
CA PHE A 297 -13.65 -5.99 0.09
C PHE A 297 -15.04 -5.44 0.43
N PHE A 298 -15.48 -4.37 -0.22
CA PHE A 298 -16.79 -3.80 0.03
C PHE A 298 -17.93 -4.72 -0.44
N VAL A 299 -17.81 -5.34 -1.62
CA VAL A 299 -18.85 -6.23 -2.16
C VAL A 299 -18.88 -7.60 -1.49
N ALA A 300 -17.86 -7.97 -0.73
CA ALA A 300 -17.66 -9.32 -0.21
C ALA A 300 -18.86 -9.86 0.60
N ALA A 301 -19.31 -9.12 1.62
CA ALA A 301 -20.42 -9.56 2.46
C ALA A 301 -21.76 -9.60 1.72
N PRO A 302 -22.18 -8.55 0.96
CA PRO A 302 -23.36 -8.62 0.11
C PRO A 302 -23.31 -9.78 -0.91
N ALA A 303 -22.15 -10.02 -1.55
CA ALA A 303 -22.01 -11.13 -2.50
C ALA A 303 -22.18 -12.50 -1.84
N ALA A 304 -21.62 -12.69 -0.64
CA ALA A 304 -21.80 -13.92 0.12
C ALA A 304 -23.28 -14.15 0.52
N CYS A 305 -23.99 -13.08 0.90
CA CYS A 305 -25.42 -13.13 1.17
C CYS A 305 -26.23 -13.48 -0.08
N GLY A 306 -25.94 -12.83 -1.22
CA GLY A 306 -26.60 -13.14 -2.50
C GLY A 306 -26.40 -14.58 -2.95
N LEU A 307 -25.19 -15.10 -2.80
CA LEU A 307 -24.87 -16.48 -3.12
C LEU A 307 -25.54 -17.47 -2.14
N THR A 308 -25.71 -17.11 -0.88
CA THR A 308 -26.42 -17.92 0.13
C THR A 308 -27.88 -18.13 -0.25
N GLY A 309 -28.57 -17.12 -0.75
CA GLY A 309 -29.98 -17.18 -1.15
C GLY A 309 -30.24 -18.00 -2.40
N SER A 310 -29.23 -18.36 -3.19
CA SER A 310 -29.38 -19.00 -4.48
C SER A 310 -29.48 -20.54 -4.43
N ARG A 311 -28.95 -21.22 -3.39
CA ARG A 311 -28.89 -22.69 -3.30
C ARG A 311 -28.70 -23.19 -1.85
N PRO A 312 -29.17 -24.47 -1.53
CA PRO A 312 -28.87 -25.09 -0.24
C PRO A 312 -27.42 -25.58 -0.20
N TRP A 313 -26.59 -24.92 0.66
CA TRP A 313 -25.20 -25.29 0.86
C TRP A 313 -25.03 -26.23 2.05
N ARG A 314 -24.57 -27.47 1.81
CA ARG A 314 -24.46 -28.53 2.83
C ARG A 314 -23.02 -28.91 3.20
N LEU A 315 -22.02 -28.18 2.70
CA LEU A 315 -20.60 -28.46 3.03
C LEU A 315 -20.35 -28.19 4.52
N ARG A 316 -19.95 -29.22 5.26
CA ARG A 316 -19.55 -29.11 6.68
C ARG A 316 -18.28 -29.91 6.91
N MET A 317 -17.28 -29.29 7.52
CA MET A 317 -16.06 -29.97 7.94
C MET A 317 -16.20 -30.49 9.38
N PRO A 318 -15.74 -31.74 9.67
CA PRO A 318 -15.65 -32.27 11.04
C PRO A 318 -14.71 -31.38 11.90
N ARG A 319 -15.02 -31.26 13.19
CA ARG A 319 -14.23 -30.40 14.11
C ARG A 319 -12.77 -30.80 14.19
N GLY A 320 -12.47 -32.11 14.26
CA GLY A 320 -11.08 -32.60 14.31
C GLY A 320 -10.28 -32.23 13.06
N VAL A 321 -10.87 -32.45 11.86
CA VAL A 321 -10.24 -32.06 10.58
C VAL A 321 -10.00 -30.55 10.53
N THR A 322 -10.96 -29.73 10.96
CA THR A 322 -10.82 -28.27 11.03
C THR A 322 -9.63 -27.86 11.91
N ALA A 323 -9.48 -28.48 13.08
CA ALA A 323 -8.37 -28.18 14.01
C ALA A 323 -7.00 -28.55 13.41
N ILE A 324 -6.89 -29.74 12.81
CA ILE A 324 -5.64 -30.18 12.15
C ILE A 324 -5.25 -29.24 11.01
N VAL A 325 -6.21 -28.92 10.13
CA VAL A 325 -5.95 -27.99 9.02
C VAL A 325 -5.57 -26.61 9.52
N ALA A 326 -6.25 -26.08 10.54
CA ALA A 326 -5.91 -24.79 11.12
C ALA A 326 -4.49 -24.78 11.71
N LEU A 327 -4.09 -25.82 12.43
CA LEU A 327 -2.72 -25.96 12.97
C LEU A 327 -1.67 -26.03 11.86
N ALA A 328 -1.93 -26.80 10.80
CA ALA A 328 -1.03 -26.87 9.65
C ALA A 328 -0.88 -25.51 8.95
N LEU A 329 -1.99 -24.79 8.77
CA LEU A 329 -1.96 -23.44 8.17
C LEU A 329 -1.22 -22.42 9.07
N LEU A 330 -1.40 -22.47 10.38
CA LEU A 330 -0.65 -21.63 11.32
C LEU A 330 0.85 -21.96 11.30
N ALA A 331 1.22 -23.23 11.19
CA ALA A 331 2.62 -23.64 11.01
C ALA A 331 3.19 -23.09 9.68
N LEU A 332 2.40 -23.05 8.61
CA LEU A 332 2.80 -22.44 7.34
C LEU A 332 2.97 -20.91 7.47
N VAL A 333 2.13 -20.21 8.24
CA VAL A 333 2.32 -18.77 8.55
C VAL A 333 3.66 -18.59 9.25
N ALA A 334 3.93 -19.36 10.31
CA ALA A 334 5.19 -19.27 11.04
C ALA A 334 6.40 -19.54 10.14
N THR A 335 6.34 -20.58 9.29
CA THR A 335 7.40 -20.91 8.32
C THR A 335 7.62 -19.76 7.32
N GLY A 336 6.54 -19.16 6.82
CA GLY A 336 6.61 -18.03 5.89
C GLY A 336 7.27 -16.80 6.52
N LEU A 337 6.94 -16.48 7.78
CA LEU A 337 7.54 -15.37 8.51
C LEU A 337 9.01 -15.59 8.86
N LEU A 338 9.44 -16.86 8.99
CA LEU A 338 10.85 -17.20 9.22
C LEU A 338 11.69 -17.20 7.92
N ARG A 339 11.04 -17.26 6.77
CA ARG A 339 11.71 -17.21 5.46
C ARG A 339 12.37 -15.84 5.24
N ALA A 340 13.49 -15.82 4.50
CA ALA A 340 14.03 -14.57 3.98
C ALA A 340 13.09 -14.01 2.89
N PRO A 341 12.56 -12.79 3.04
CA PRO A 341 11.68 -12.22 2.04
C PRO A 341 12.39 -11.95 0.73
N SER A 342 11.67 -12.01 -0.37
CA SER A 342 12.16 -11.57 -1.66
C SER A 342 12.00 -10.05 -1.77
N ALA A 343 13.13 -9.35 -1.93
CA ALA A 343 13.15 -7.94 -2.33
C ALA A 343 13.63 -7.86 -3.78
N PRO A 344 12.92 -7.21 -4.69
CA PRO A 344 13.33 -7.12 -6.10
C PRO A 344 14.49 -6.15 -6.35
N ALA A 345 14.92 -5.39 -5.33
CA ALA A 345 16.06 -4.49 -5.41
C ALA A 345 17.40 -5.21 -5.61
N ALA A 346 18.38 -4.47 -6.10
CA ALA A 346 19.78 -4.88 -6.18
C ALA A 346 20.29 -5.44 -4.86
N GLY A 347 21.14 -6.47 -4.92
CA GLY A 347 21.80 -7.00 -3.75
C GLY A 347 22.71 -5.98 -3.06
N LYS A 348 22.92 -6.13 -1.76
CA LYS A 348 23.76 -5.22 -0.96
C LYS A 348 25.17 -5.00 -1.55
N PRO A 349 25.88 -6.03 -2.10
CA PRO A 349 27.20 -5.81 -2.71
C PRO A 349 27.14 -4.83 -3.89
N LEU A 350 26.13 -4.93 -4.78
CA LEU A 350 25.98 -4.04 -5.93
C LEU A 350 25.63 -2.62 -5.49
N ARG A 351 24.76 -2.44 -4.48
CA ARG A 351 24.44 -1.13 -3.89
C ARG A 351 25.65 -0.47 -3.24
N LEU A 352 26.51 -1.24 -2.56
CA LEU A 352 27.76 -0.73 -2.01
C LEU A 352 28.74 -0.29 -3.12
N THR A 353 28.80 -1.04 -4.23
CA THR A 353 29.59 -0.63 -5.40
C THR A 353 29.05 0.66 -5.99
N ALA A 354 27.72 0.79 -6.15
CA ALA A 354 27.09 2.03 -6.62
C ALA A 354 27.44 3.24 -5.73
N ALA A 355 27.42 3.05 -4.41
CA ALA A 355 27.80 4.10 -3.44
C ALA A 355 29.28 4.52 -3.53
N ARG A 356 30.19 3.57 -3.73
CA ARG A 356 31.62 3.86 -3.93
C ARG A 356 31.85 4.61 -5.23
N THR A 357 31.26 4.12 -6.32
CA THR A 357 31.46 4.66 -7.68
C THR A 357 30.82 6.04 -7.84
N SER A 358 29.74 6.31 -7.10
CA SER A 358 29.11 7.66 -7.11
C SER A 358 30.01 8.74 -6.52
N GLY A 359 30.98 8.36 -5.66
CA GLY A 359 31.92 9.31 -5.04
C GLY A 359 31.22 10.37 -4.21
N GLY A 360 30.13 10.02 -3.52
CA GLY A 360 29.31 10.94 -2.72
C GLY A 360 28.27 11.75 -3.54
N SER A 361 28.28 11.61 -4.87
CA SER A 361 27.23 12.21 -5.72
C SER A 361 25.92 11.41 -5.59
N PRO A 362 24.74 12.04 -5.79
CA PRO A 362 23.47 11.32 -5.80
C PRO A 362 23.45 10.21 -6.86
N ILE A 363 22.86 9.09 -6.50
CA ILE A 363 22.68 7.95 -7.40
C ILE A 363 21.31 8.10 -8.07
N LEU A 364 21.23 7.99 -9.39
CA LEU A 364 19.95 7.90 -10.07
C LEU A 364 19.54 6.43 -10.11
N ALA A 365 18.35 6.12 -9.62
CA ALA A 365 17.87 4.75 -9.54
C ALA A 365 16.37 4.68 -9.84
N ASP A 366 15.89 3.54 -10.28
CA ASP A 366 14.44 3.25 -10.33
C ASP A 366 13.88 3.08 -8.92
N ASP A 367 12.55 3.08 -8.81
CA ASP A 367 11.82 3.16 -7.53
C ASP A 367 12.38 2.22 -6.46
N ILE A 368 12.43 0.92 -6.77
CA ILE A 368 12.80 -0.13 -5.82
C ILE A 368 14.29 -0.03 -5.42
N ASN A 369 15.16 0.28 -6.37
CA ASN A 369 16.58 0.44 -6.10
C ASN A 369 16.87 1.75 -5.34
N ALA A 370 16.13 2.83 -5.63
CA ALA A 370 16.23 4.08 -4.90
C ALA A 370 15.84 3.92 -3.42
N GLU A 371 14.78 3.17 -3.14
CA GLU A 371 14.32 2.88 -1.78
C GLU A 371 15.35 2.06 -0.99
N ALA A 372 15.90 1.02 -1.61
CA ALA A 372 16.93 0.20 -0.98
C ALA A 372 18.21 0.99 -0.71
N LEU A 373 18.60 1.91 -1.61
CA LEU A 373 19.73 2.83 -1.40
C LEU A 373 19.45 3.80 -0.25
N ALA A 374 18.24 4.38 -0.18
CA ALA A 374 17.84 5.26 0.91
C ALA A 374 17.84 4.54 2.27
N LEU A 375 17.39 3.28 2.32
CA LEU A 375 17.45 2.44 3.53
C LEU A 375 18.90 2.15 3.96
N ASP A 376 19.83 2.05 2.99
CA ASP A 376 21.28 1.98 3.27
C ASP A 376 21.90 3.35 3.62
N GLY A 377 21.10 4.42 3.80
CA GLY A 377 21.54 5.78 4.11
C GLY A 377 22.22 6.49 2.93
N ARG A 378 21.92 6.12 1.69
CA ARG A 378 22.51 6.71 0.49
C ARG A 378 21.60 7.76 -0.13
N THR A 379 22.21 8.83 -0.65
CA THR A 379 21.47 9.88 -1.35
C THR A 379 21.19 9.45 -2.79
N VAL A 380 19.92 9.50 -3.17
CA VAL A 380 19.44 9.30 -4.53
C VAL A 380 19.02 10.64 -5.13
N TRP A 381 18.94 10.73 -6.46
CA TRP A 381 18.50 11.98 -7.09
C TRP A 381 17.02 12.25 -6.81
N ILE A 382 16.14 11.25 -7.06
CA ILE A 382 14.70 11.33 -6.89
C ILE A 382 14.18 9.93 -6.55
N ALA A 383 13.13 9.84 -5.75
CA ALA A 383 12.46 8.60 -5.40
C ALA A 383 11.02 8.85 -4.92
N ASN A 384 10.43 7.94 -4.17
CA ASN A 384 9.17 8.15 -3.47
C ASN A 384 9.36 9.07 -2.24
N PRO A 385 8.33 9.78 -1.77
CA PRO A 385 7.05 9.97 -2.46
C PRO A 385 7.20 10.95 -3.63
N LEU A 386 6.74 10.54 -4.80
CA LEU A 386 6.96 11.33 -6.02
C LEU A 386 6.27 12.71 -5.99
N ASP A 387 5.16 12.83 -5.25
CA ASP A 387 4.42 14.09 -5.04
C ASP A 387 5.21 15.14 -4.24
N ALA A 388 6.30 14.74 -3.56
CA ALA A 388 7.19 15.68 -2.88
C ALA A 388 8.01 16.55 -3.83
N PHE A 389 8.17 16.13 -5.07
CA PHE A 389 8.97 16.83 -6.06
C PHE A 389 8.13 17.74 -6.95
N GLY A 390 8.75 18.81 -7.47
CA GLY A 390 8.09 19.67 -8.44
C GLY A 390 7.63 18.91 -9.69
N ARG A 391 6.50 19.30 -10.29
CA ARG A 391 5.89 18.61 -11.45
C ARG A 391 6.85 18.32 -12.60
N ARG A 392 7.83 19.22 -12.86
CA ARG A 392 8.85 19.00 -13.88
C ARG A 392 9.73 17.80 -13.54
N GLN A 393 10.17 17.67 -12.29
CA GLN A 393 10.99 16.55 -11.83
C GLN A 393 10.21 15.24 -11.88
N GLN A 394 8.96 15.26 -11.46
CA GLN A 394 8.06 14.09 -11.57
C GLN A 394 7.96 13.61 -13.03
N ARG A 395 7.68 14.54 -13.98
CA ARG A 395 7.59 14.19 -15.42
C ARG A 395 8.89 13.61 -15.96
N LEU A 396 10.02 14.24 -15.66
CA LEU A 396 11.32 13.75 -16.12
C LEU A 396 11.63 12.35 -15.58
N TYR A 397 11.30 12.09 -14.30
CA TYR A 397 11.53 10.79 -13.68
C TYR A 397 10.63 9.71 -14.30
N LEU A 398 9.35 9.96 -14.46
CA LEU A 398 8.43 9.03 -15.12
C LEU A 398 8.83 8.76 -16.58
N ASP A 399 9.29 9.78 -17.32
CA ASP A 399 9.79 9.59 -18.68
C ASP A 399 11.10 8.78 -18.69
N TRP A 400 11.97 8.99 -17.70
CA TRP A 400 13.23 8.27 -17.58
C TRP A 400 13.00 6.77 -17.29
N ILE A 401 12.23 6.41 -16.28
CA ILE A 401 11.94 4.99 -15.96
C ILE A 401 11.21 4.30 -17.11
N SER A 402 10.33 5.00 -17.82
CA SER A 402 9.66 4.49 -19.02
C SER A 402 10.58 4.39 -20.24
N GLY A 403 11.87 4.75 -20.13
CA GLY A 403 12.84 4.71 -21.21
C GLY A 403 12.65 5.79 -22.30
N ARG A 404 11.87 6.84 -22.04
CA ARG A 404 11.64 7.95 -22.98
C ARG A 404 12.84 8.93 -22.95
N ARG A 405 13.18 9.49 -24.15
CA ARG A 405 14.30 10.44 -24.28
C ARG A 405 14.15 11.71 -23.45
N ALA A 406 12.92 12.16 -23.23
CA ALA A 406 12.65 13.35 -22.44
C ALA A 406 13.21 13.25 -20.99
N GLY A 407 13.30 12.04 -20.44
CA GLY A 407 13.86 11.77 -19.11
C GLY A 407 15.39 11.83 -19.05
N ASP A 408 16.12 11.87 -20.16
CA ASP A 408 17.59 11.86 -20.18
C ASP A 408 18.22 13.08 -19.50
N ALA A 409 17.45 14.16 -19.35
CA ALA A 409 17.91 15.32 -18.58
C ALA A 409 18.32 14.95 -17.15
N LEU A 410 17.73 13.91 -16.55
CA LEU A 410 18.11 13.44 -15.21
C LEU A 410 19.49 12.80 -15.17
N LEU A 411 19.94 12.22 -16.27
CA LEU A 411 21.26 11.60 -16.36
C LEU A 411 22.41 12.62 -16.17
N THR A 412 22.13 13.92 -16.35
CA THR A 412 23.12 14.98 -16.08
C THR A 412 23.45 15.13 -14.60
N HIS A 413 22.56 14.67 -13.74
CA HIS A 413 22.68 14.80 -12.28
C HIS A 413 23.31 13.56 -11.60
N ALA A 414 23.71 12.54 -12.36
CA ALA A 414 24.20 11.30 -11.80
C ALA A 414 25.56 10.89 -12.40
N ARG A 415 26.42 10.32 -11.57
CA ARG A 415 27.63 9.58 -11.99
C ARG A 415 27.39 8.11 -12.09
N ALA A 416 26.50 7.58 -11.23
CA ALA A 416 26.13 6.18 -11.15
C ALA A 416 24.60 6.07 -11.33
N VAL A 417 24.19 5.07 -12.08
CA VAL A 417 22.79 4.76 -12.35
C VAL A 417 22.55 3.30 -12.03
N LEU A 418 21.64 3.01 -11.11
CA LEU A 418 21.30 1.65 -10.69
C LEU A 418 19.85 1.36 -11.11
N VAL A 419 19.66 0.36 -11.95
CA VAL A 419 18.35 0.05 -12.56
C VAL A 419 18.08 -1.45 -12.59
N THR A 420 16.82 -1.81 -12.45
CA THR A 420 16.34 -3.19 -12.52
C THR A 420 16.53 -3.77 -13.92
N LEU A 421 16.93 -5.03 -13.97
CA LEU A 421 17.11 -5.77 -15.22
C LEU A 421 15.79 -5.89 -15.99
N GLY A 422 15.85 -5.69 -17.32
CA GLY A 422 14.70 -5.82 -18.20
C GLY A 422 13.81 -4.59 -18.30
N GLU A 423 14.01 -3.59 -17.43
CA GLU A 423 13.25 -2.33 -17.50
C GLU A 423 13.56 -1.53 -18.78
N PRO A 424 12.62 -0.70 -19.30
CA PRO A 424 12.84 0.10 -20.50
C PRO A 424 14.08 0.99 -20.41
N VAL A 425 14.31 1.64 -19.27
CA VAL A 425 15.49 2.49 -19.02
C VAL A 425 16.77 1.67 -19.07
N GLN A 426 16.79 0.44 -18.51
CA GLN A 426 17.97 -0.44 -18.54
C GLN A 426 18.34 -0.79 -19.96
N ARG A 427 17.39 -1.22 -20.82
CA ARG A 427 17.63 -1.53 -22.22
C ARG A 427 18.18 -0.34 -23.00
N ARG A 428 17.80 0.87 -22.61
CA ARG A 428 18.28 2.09 -23.23
C ARG A 428 19.69 2.45 -22.83
N LEU A 429 20.01 2.35 -21.53
CA LEU A 429 21.38 2.58 -21.02
C LEU A 429 22.39 1.59 -21.63
N ALA A 430 22.00 0.33 -21.76
CA ALA A 430 22.84 -0.71 -22.37
C ALA A 430 23.23 -0.41 -23.84
N ARG A 431 22.44 0.39 -24.55
CA ARG A 431 22.73 0.83 -25.95
C ARG A 431 23.46 2.16 -26.03
N SER A 432 23.70 2.83 -24.90
CA SER A 432 24.32 4.14 -24.83
C SER A 432 25.85 4.03 -24.73
N ARG A 433 26.59 4.69 -25.61
CA ARG A 433 28.05 4.78 -25.52
C ARG A 433 28.53 5.68 -24.37
N ALA A 434 27.66 6.52 -23.82
CA ALA A 434 27.98 7.42 -22.71
C ALA A 434 27.98 6.70 -21.35
N TRP A 435 27.45 5.49 -21.28
CA TRP A 435 27.32 4.71 -20.06
C TRP A 435 27.99 3.34 -20.20
N ARG A 436 28.80 2.97 -19.24
CA ARG A 436 29.46 1.67 -19.16
C ARG A 436 28.87 0.85 -18.03
N GLU A 437 28.61 -0.41 -18.26
CA GLU A 437 28.27 -1.34 -17.20
C GLU A 437 29.48 -1.52 -16.25
N GLU A 438 29.27 -1.27 -14.97
CA GLU A 438 30.28 -1.42 -13.91
C GLU A 438 30.07 -2.72 -13.11
N GLY A 439 28.84 -3.19 -13.06
CA GLY A 439 28.50 -4.45 -12.41
C GLY A 439 27.02 -4.78 -12.52
N ARG A 440 26.70 -6.04 -12.26
CA ARG A 440 25.32 -6.54 -12.22
C ARG A 440 25.15 -7.64 -11.21
N ASP A 441 23.92 -7.87 -10.81
CA ASP A 441 23.48 -9.09 -10.14
C ASP A 441 22.26 -9.69 -10.87
N ALA A 442 21.59 -10.65 -10.24
CA ALA A 442 20.40 -11.30 -10.85
C ALA A 442 19.20 -10.37 -11.01
N ARG A 443 19.21 -9.15 -10.45
CA ARG A 443 18.05 -8.23 -10.37
C ARG A 443 18.29 -6.87 -10.99
N ALA A 444 19.52 -6.35 -10.92
CA ALA A 444 19.85 -5.00 -11.32
C ALA A 444 21.22 -4.88 -12.00
N VAL A 445 21.40 -3.75 -12.70
CA VAL A 445 22.65 -3.37 -13.37
C VAL A 445 23.05 -1.97 -12.89
N LEU A 446 24.32 -1.83 -12.58
CA LEU A 446 24.97 -0.57 -12.27
C LEU A 446 25.69 -0.05 -13.53
N TYR A 447 25.33 1.15 -13.94
CA TYR A 447 25.99 1.90 -15.00
C TYR A 447 26.75 3.08 -14.43
N VAL A 448 27.91 3.39 -15.04
CA VAL A 448 28.73 4.57 -14.74
C VAL A 448 29.04 5.33 -16.03
N ARG A 449 29.31 6.63 -15.92
CA ARG A 449 29.70 7.41 -17.08
C ARG A 449 31.01 6.91 -17.68
N ALA A 450 31.04 6.75 -18.99
CA ALA A 450 32.18 6.24 -19.73
C ALA A 450 33.34 7.28 -19.84
N ASP A 451 33.03 8.56 -19.81
CA ASP A 451 33.94 9.68 -20.12
C ASP A 451 34.73 10.24 -18.94
N GLY A 452 34.55 9.70 -17.72
CA GLY A 452 35.28 10.17 -16.54
C GLY A 452 35.10 11.66 -16.21
N THR A 453 34.18 12.38 -16.89
CA THR A 453 33.98 13.81 -16.72
C THR A 453 33.63 14.16 -15.27
N ARG A 454 34.42 15.10 -14.70
CA ARG A 454 34.17 15.58 -13.35
C ARG A 454 32.83 16.26 -13.28
N TYR A 455 31.93 15.72 -12.47
CA TYR A 455 30.66 16.36 -12.11
C TYR A 455 30.95 17.73 -11.49
N ARG A 456 30.53 18.81 -12.12
CA ARG A 456 30.46 20.14 -11.48
C ARG A 456 29.16 20.20 -10.68
N ALA A 457 29.28 19.99 -9.36
CA ALA A 457 28.19 20.25 -8.45
C ALA A 457 27.92 21.76 -8.44
N SER A 458 26.94 22.20 -9.18
CA SER A 458 26.41 23.57 -9.01
C SER A 458 25.56 23.60 -7.75
N GLY A 459 26.15 24.06 -6.63
CA GLY A 459 25.40 24.51 -5.46
C GLY A 459 24.89 23.44 -4.46
N TRP A 460 25.34 22.19 -4.53
CA TRP A 460 24.96 21.19 -3.52
C TRP A 460 25.94 21.18 -2.35
N GLN A 461 25.46 21.45 -1.13
CA GLN A 461 26.17 21.22 0.12
C GLN A 461 25.73 19.90 0.70
N SER A 462 26.68 19.00 0.97
CA SER A 462 26.40 17.73 1.65
C SER A 462 25.75 18.00 2.99
N PRO A 463 24.69 17.27 3.38
CA PRO A 463 24.21 17.33 4.75
C PRO A 463 25.33 16.92 5.70
N PRO A 464 25.41 17.50 6.92
CA PRO A 464 26.47 17.20 7.87
C PRO A 464 26.49 15.69 8.14
N SER A 465 27.67 15.08 7.99
CA SER A 465 27.88 13.68 8.34
C SER A 465 27.64 13.52 9.83
N THR A 466 26.66 12.69 10.22
CA THR A 466 26.57 12.21 11.60
C THR A 466 27.71 11.22 11.84
N ALA A 467 28.93 11.78 12.05
CA ALA A 467 30.03 11.01 12.57
C ALA A 467 29.70 10.66 14.02
N SER A 468 29.53 9.37 14.29
CA SER A 468 29.48 8.81 15.62
C SER A 468 30.79 9.17 16.35
N SER A 469 30.73 10.17 17.24
CA SER A 469 31.80 10.37 18.22
C SER A 469 31.67 9.28 19.28
N SER A 470 32.30 8.12 19.04
CA SER A 470 32.68 7.20 20.09
C SER A 470 33.88 7.81 20.82
N THR A 471 33.64 8.64 21.82
CA THR A 471 34.67 8.94 22.84
C THR A 471 34.41 7.99 23.98
N GLY A 472 35.34 7.03 24.14
CA GLY A 472 35.49 6.26 25.35
C GLY A 472 35.93 7.16 26.52
N SER A 473 35.37 6.89 27.66
CA SER A 473 35.98 6.83 29.00
C SER A 473 34.97 6.17 29.94
#